data_436cf431d45db89cc5711eb3a58f6384
#
_entry.id   436cf431d45db89cc5711eb3a58f6384
#
_cell.length_a   1.000
_cell.length_b   1.000
_cell.length_c   1.000
_cell.angle_alpha   90.00
_cell.angle_beta   90.00
_cell.angle_gamma   90.00
#
_symmetry.space_group_name_H-M   'P 1'
#
loop_
_entity.id
_entity.type
_entity.pdbx_description
1 polymer ?
#
loop_
_entity_poly.entity_id
_entity_poly.type
_entity_poly.pdbx_seq_one_letter_code
_entity_poly.pdbx_strand_id
1 'polypeptide(L)'
;SLQRRSANVFARFDLNMSRRQRLSVRYNLQANWSDRPPYETSVFAEGTLARNIQVVHSIVGSLNSIVGSSLTNELLIGFTRSKFSASPVGTPFPFVDVVETDQQQWWNHLTAGSEIGGNGNTTLHHHLELRNTASVTTGGHLLTGGIQGDVHWFKTRMLQDQWGKYTFASRAAF
;
A
#
# COMPACT_ATOMS: atom_id res chain seq x y z
N SER A 1 0.03 -11.91 21.11
CA SER A 1 1.14 -12.09 20.13
C SER A 1 0.89 -11.22 18.91
N LEU A 2 1.91 -10.53 18.41
CA LEU A 2 1.83 -9.74 17.18
C LEU A 2 1.61 -10.66 15.97
N GLN A 3 0.63 -10.33 15.15
CA GLN A 3 0.30 -11.11 13.96
C GLN A 3 0.73 -10.38 12.70
N ARG A 4 1.28 -11.13 11.75
CA ARG A 4 1.56 -10.67 10.39
C ARG A 4 1.10 -11.73 9.41
N ARG A 5 0.34 -11.30 8.39
CA ARG A 5 -0.18 -12.19 7.34
C ARG A 5 -0.02 -11.50 5.99
N SER A 6 0.19 -12.27 4.94
CA SER A 6 0.20 -11.77 3.57
C SER A 6 -0.48 -12.78 2.64
N ALA A 7 -1.12 -12.28 1.61
CA ALA A 7 -1.67 -13.07 0.52
C ALA A 7 -1.36 -12.37 -0.81
N ASN A 8 -0.91 -13.15 -1.79
CA ASN A 8 -0.64 -12.67 -3.14
C ASN A 8 -1.35 -13.58 -4.14
N VAL A 9 -2.03 -12.95 -5.10
CA VAL A 9 -2.68 -13.63 -6.21
C VAL A 9 -2.20 -13.00 -7.50
N PHE A 10 -1.78 -13.84 -8.45
CA PHE A 10 -1.38 -13.42 -9.77
C PHE A 10 -2.16 -14.20 -10.82
N ALA A 11 -2.68 -13.49 -11.83
CA ALA A 11 -3.32 -14.09 -12.98
C ALA A 11 -2.80 -13.42 -14.26
N ARG A 12 -2.64 -14.20 -15.31
CA ARG A 12 -2.25 -13.72 -16.64
C ARG A 12 -3.09 -14.41 -17.70
N PHE A 13 -3.53 -13.60 -18.65
CA PHE A 13 -4.23 -14.07 -19.84
C PHE A 13 -3.53 -13.52 -21.08
N ASP A 14 -3.23 -14.40 -22.04
CA ASP A 14 -2.61 -14.05 -23.33
C ASP A 14 -3.54 -14.50 -24.45
N LEU A 15 -3.82 -13.59 -25.39
CA LEU A 15 -4.66 -13.82 -26.55
C LEU A 15 -3.94 -13.40 -27.83
N ASN A 16 -3.74 -14.34 -28.74
CA ASN A 16 -3.31 -14.03 -30.10
C ASN A 16 -4.55 -13.68 -30.95
N MET A 17 -4.85 -12.37 -31.04
CA MET A 17 -6.00 -11.84 -31.79
C MET A 17 -5.84 -12.08 -33.29
N SER A 18 -4.59 -12.06 -33.77
CA SER A 18 -4.22 -12.37 -35.15
C SER A 18 -2.75 -12.80 -35.21
N ARG A 19 -2.24 -13.13 -36.42
CA ARG A 19 -0.80 -13.38 -36.59
C ARG A 19 0.08 -12.16 -36.32
N ARG A 20 -0.51 -10.97 -36.22
CA ARG A 20 0.18 -9.68 -36.06
C ARG A 20 -0.19 -8.94 -34.79
N GLN A 21 -1.12 -9.47 -34.00
CA GLN A 21 -1.60 -8.81 -32.78
C GLN A 21 -1.71 -9.79 -31.63
N ARG A 22 -1.09 -9.42 -30.51
CA ARG A 22 -1.14 -10.18 -29.25
C ARG A 22 -1.53 -9.26 -28.11
N LEU A 23 -2.61 -9.61 -27.43
CA LEU A 23 -3.07 -8.98 -26.19
C LEU A 23 -2.59 -9.79 -24.99
N SER A 24 -2.03 -9.13 -24.01
CA SER A 24 -1.67 -9.72 -22.71
C SER A 24 -2.34 -8.91 -21.62
N VAL A 25 -3.06 -9.57 -20.72
CA VAL A 25 -3.65 -8.93 -19.52
C VAL A 25 -3.11 -9.62 -18.28
N ARG A 26 -2.61 -8.83 -17.33
CA ARG A 26 -2.08 -9.31 -16.06
C ARG A 26 -2.84 -8.65 -14.93
N TYR A 27 -3.17 -9.44 -13.92
CA TYR A 27 -3.75 -8.97 -12.68
C TYR A 27 -2.89 -9.43 -11.49
N ASN A 28 -2.65 -8.54 -10.56
CA ASN A 28 -1.95 -8.84 -9.32
C ASN A 28 -2.74 -8.27 -8.14
N LEU A 29 -2.97 -9.11 -7.13
CA LEU A 29 -3.51 -8.74 -5.84
C LEU A 29 -2.47 -9.02 -4.78
N GLN A 30 -2.15 -8.02 -3.97
CA GLN A 30 -1.35 -8.16 -2.77
C GLN A 30 -2.14 -7.65 -1.58
N ALA A 31 -2.26 -8.47 -0.55
CA ALA A 31 -2.93 -8.10 0.69
C ALA A 31 -2.03 -8.43 1.88
N ASN A 32 -1.76 -7.43 2.72
CA ASN A 32 -0.91 -7.53 3.89
C ASN A 32 -1.66 -7.07 5.14
N TRP A 33 -1.53 -7.79 6.24
CA TRP A 33 -2.04 -7.44 7.55
C TRP A 33 -0.89 -7.54 8.55
N SER A 34 -0.74 -6.54 9.40
CA SER A 34 0.26 -6.55 10.47
C SER A 34 -0.24 -5.79 11.68
N ASP A 35 -0.08 -6.39 12.86
CA ASP A 35 -0.34 -5.72 14.12
C ASP A 35 0.89 -4.88 14.51
N ARG A 36 0.67 -3.67 15.01
CA ARG A 36 1.70 -2.72 15.41
C ARG A 36 1.43 -2.25 16.85
N PRO A 37 2.40 -2.37 17.76
CA PRO A 37 2.30 -1.80 19.11
C PRO A 37 2.43 -0.25 19.04
N PRO A 38 1.95 0.48 20.06
CA PRO A 38 2.07 1.93 20.12
C PRO A 38 3.51 2.41 20.26
N TYR A 39 4.33 1.71 21.06
CA TYR A 39 5.75 1.97 21.28
C TYR A 39 6.55 0.68 21.31
N GLU A 40 7.81 0.74 20.91
CA GLU A 40 8.69 -0.45 20.86
C GLU A 40 9.04 -0.97 22.27
N THR A 41 9.12 -0.07 23.26
CA THR A 41 9.55 -0.37 24.65
C THR A 41 8.40 -0.36 25.65
N SER A 42 7.14 -0.49 25.20
CA SER A 42 5.99 -0.41 26.09
C SER A 42 5.47 -1.78 26.53
N VAL A 43 4.99 -1.86 27.76
CA VAL A 43 4.04 -2.89 28.17
C VAL A 43 2.65 -2.41 27.76
N PHE A 44 1.94 -3.19 26.98
CA PHE A 44 0.66 -2.78 26.39
C PHE A 44 -0.40 -3.86 26.52
N ALA A 45 -1.65 -3.44 26.65
CA ALA A 45 -2.80 -4.32 26.52
C ALA A 45 -3.09 -4.63 25.04
N GLU A 46 -3.72 -5.75 24.71
CA GLU A 46 -4.05 -6.14 23.34
C GLU A 46 -4.85 -5.06 22.60
N GLY A 47 -5.74 -4.34 23.29
CA GLY A 47 -6.55 -3.25 22.75
C GLY A 47 -5.75 -2.04 22.26
N THR A 48 -4.48 -1.89 22.64
CA THR A 48 -3.60 -0.81 22.17
C THR A 48 -2.96 -1.07 20.80
N LEU A 49 -3.08 -2.29 20.29
CA LEU A 49 -2.54 -2.63 18.98
C LEU A 49 -3.30 -1.94 17.87
N ALA A 50 -2.57 -1.43 16.88
CA ALA A 50 -3.11 -1.01 15.60
C ALA A 50 -2.91 -2.11 14.56
N ARG A 51 -3.96 -2.46 13.84
CA ARG A 51 -3.87 -3.36 12.68
C ARG A 51 -3.72 -2.57 11.41
N ASN A 52 -2.56 -2.64 10.81
CA ASN A 52 -2.29 -2.09 9.50
C ASN A 52 -2.75 -3.08 8.43
N ILE A 53 -3.55 -2.58 7.49
CA ILE A 53 -4.07 -3.35 6.36
C ILE A 53 -3.66 -2.62 5.10
N GLN A 54 -2.94 -3.32 4.23
CA GLN A 54 -2.59 -2.82 2.90
C GLN A 54 -3.12 -3.78 1.84
N VAL A 55 -3.91 -3.25 0.91
CA VAL A 55 -4.43 -4.01 -0.23
C VAL A 55 -4.08 -3.28 -1.50
N VAL A 56 -3.41 -3.97 -2.41
CA VAL A 56 -3.00 -3.46 -3.72
C VAL A 56 -3.60 -4.33 -4.80
N HIS A 57 -4.36 -3.70 -5.69
CA HIS A 57 -4.84 -4.29 -6.94
C HIS A 57 -4.09 -3.64 -8.09
N SER A 58 -3.53 -4.42 -9.00
CA SER A 58 -2.90 -3.93 -10.21
C SER A 58 -3.39 -4.74 -11.40
N ILE A 59 -3.84 -4.05 -12.44
CA ILE A 59 -4.18 -4.63 -13.73
C ILE A 59 -3.36 -3.94 -14.81
N VAL A 60 -2.74 -4.72 -15.69
CA VAL A 60 -1.93 -4.21 -16.80
C VAL A 60 -2.33 -4.94 -18.06
N GLY A 61 -2.75 -4.18 -19.05
CA GLY A 61 -2.97 -4.65 -20.42
C GLY A 61 -1.84 -4.20 -21.35
N SER A 62 -1.34 -5.10 -22.18
CA SER A 62 -0.40 -4.75 -23.26
C SER A 62 -0.87 -5.33 -24.59
N LEU A 63 -0.86 -4.48 -25.62
CA LEU A 63 -1.14 -4.86 -27.00
C LEU A 63 0.12 -4.72 -27.84
N ASN A 64 0.64 -5.84 -28.31
CA ASN A 64 1.76 -5.88 -29.25
C ASN A 64 1.20 -6.05 -30.66
N SER A 65 1.60 -5.16 -31.58
CA SER A 65 1.13 -5.13 -32.96
C SER A 65 2.30 -5.08 -33.93
N ILE A 66 2.22 -5.85 -35.00
CA ILE A 66 3.11 -5.78 -36.17
C ILE A 66 2.34 -5.11 -37.28
N VAL A 67 2.82 -3.95 -37.75
CA VAL A 67 2.20 -3.15 -38.81
C VAL A 67 3.08 -3.22 -40.04
N GLY A 68 2.54 -3.80 -41.12
CA GLY A 68 3.31 -4.05 -42.33
C GLY A 68 4.42 -5.09 -42.13
N SER A 69 5.61 -4.83 -42.65
CA SER A 69 6.79 -5.71 -42.62
C SER A 69 7.90 -5.23 -41.67
N SER A 70 7.86 -3.97 -41.24
CA SER A 70 8.99 -3.32 -40.57
C SER A 70 8.65 -2.56 -39.29
N LEU A 71 7.36 -2.32 -39.02
CA LEU A 71 6.93 -1.56 -37.84
C LEU A 71 6.35 -2.48 -36.78
N THR A 72 6.84 -2.37 -35.56
CA THR A 72 6.22 -2.97 -34.35
C THR A 72 5.75 -1.86 -33.40
N ASN A 73 4.63 -2.09 -32.75
CA ASN A 73 4.10 -1.17 -31.75
C ASN A 73 3.69 -1.94 -30.50
N GLU A 74 4.03 -1.40 -29.33
CA GLU A 74 3.57 -1.84 -28.04
C GLU A 74 2.78 -0.73 -27.37
N LEU A 75 1.51 -0.98 -27.07
CA LEU A 75 0.68 -0.15 -26.23
C LEU A 75 0.50 -0.84 -24.87
N LEU A 76 0.80 -0.15 -23.78
CA LEU A 76 0.58 -0.61 -22.42
C LEU A 76 -0.33 0.37 -21.68
N ILE A 77 -1.31 -0.19 -20.99
CA ILE A 77 -2.19 0.54 -20.07
C ILE A 77 -2.17 -0.20 -18.75
N GLY A 78 -1.79 0.51 -17.69
CA GLY A 78 -1.73 0.00 -16.32
C GLY A 78 -2.65 0.79 -15.40
N PHE A 79 -3.34 0.09 -14.49
CA PHE A 79 -4.08 0.72 -13.40
C PHE A 79 -3.76 0.00 -12.08
N THR A 80 -3.36 0.78 -11.09
CA THR A 80 -3.08 0.29 -9.75
C THR A 80 -3.92 1.06 -8.74
N ARG A 81 -4.58 0.32 -7.85
CA ARG A 81 -5.27 0.85 -6.68
C ARG A 81 -4.64 0.29 -5.41
N SER A 82 -4.07 1.15 -4.59
CA SER A 82 -3.52 0.81 -3.28
C SER A 82 -4.36 1.45 -2.19
N LYS A 83 -4.83 0.64 -1.24
CA LYS A 83 -5.49 1.12 -0.03
C LYS A 83 -4.66 0.70 1.17
N PHE A 84 -4.27 1.68 1.97
CA PHE A 84 -3.72 1.48 3.29
C PHE A 84 -4.74 1.94 4.32
N SER A 85 -4.95 1.17 5.38
CA SER A 85 -5.77 1.57 6.52
C SER A 85 -5.18 1.03 7.81
N ALA A 86 -5.35 1.78 8.89
CA ALA A 86 -5.05 1.33 10.24
C ALA A 86 -6.33 1.35 11.06
N SER A 87 -6.58 0.29 11.83
CA SER A 87 -7.74 0.16 12.70
C SER A 87 -7.32 -0.42 14.04
N PRO A 88 -8.04 -0.10 15.15
CA PRO A 88 -7.76 -0.70 16.44
C PRO A 88 -8.03 -2.21 16.41
N VAL A 89 -7.27 -2.94 17.22
CA VAL A 89 -7.55 -4.35 17.53
C VAL A 89 -8.42 -4.36 18.77
N GLY A 90 -9.70 -4.73 18.64
CA GLY A 90 -10.70 -4.70 19.70
C GLY A 90 -11.61 -3.47 19.70
N THR A 91 -12.37 -3.27 20.78
CA THR A 91 -13.28 -2.13 20.91
C THR A 91 -12.51 -0.85 21.17
N PRO A 92 -12.69 0.20 20.36
CA PRO A 92 -12.00 1.46 20.59
C PRO A 92 -12.42 2.13 21.91
N PHE A 93 -11.43 2.61 22.67
CA PHE A 93 -11.63 3.47 23.83
C PHE A 93 -10.45 4.44 23.99
N PRO A 94 -10.53 5.47 24.84
CA PRO A 94 -9.47 6.45 25.01
C PRO A 94 -8.11 5.81 25.29
N PHE A 95 -7.06 6.37 24.67
CA PHE A 95 -5.69 5.92 24.92
C PHE A 95 -5.18 6.45 26.26
N VAL A 96 -4.67 5.57 27.08
CA VAL A 96 -4.05 5.90 28.38
C VAL A 96 -2.57 5.52 28.28
N ASP A 97 -1.71 6.46 28.64
CA ASP A 97 -0.26 6.30 28.67
C ASP A 97 0.27 6.74 30.05
N VAL A 98 0.77 5.78 30.82
CA VAL A 98 1.44 6.04 32.08
C VAL A 98 2.94 5.96 31.83
N VAL A 99 3.63 7.09 31.94
CA VAL A 99 5.06 7.22 31.67
C VAL A 99 5.83 7.13 32.98
N GLU A 100 6.78 6.21 33.06
CA GLU A 100 7.71 6.14 34.20
C GLU A 100 9.14 6.35 33.71
N THR A 101 9.85 7.28 34.36
CA THR A 101 11.28 7.49 34.14
C THR A 101 12.04 6.76 35.23
N ASP A 102 12.88 5.80 34.89
CA ASP A 102 13.78 5.18 35.84
C ASP A 102 14.99 6.06 36.13
N GLN A 103 15.82 5.67 37.12
CA GLN A 103 17.01 6.42 37.52
C GLN A 103 18.09 6.51 36.40
N GLN A 104 17.97 5.71 35.34
CA GLN A 104 18.85 5.67 34.18
C GLN A 104 18.27 6.47 32.99
N GLN A 105 17.19 7.22 33.19
CA GLN A 105 16.50 8.02 32.17
C GLN A 105 15.86 7.19 31.04
N TRP A 106 15.59 5.90 31.25
CA TRP A 106 14.81 5.09 30.34
C TRP A 106 13.30 5.38 30.55
N TRP A 107 12.62 5.59 29.45
CA TRP A 107 11.18 5.84 29.46
C TRP A 107 10.44 4.51 29.33
N ASN A 108 9.76 4.10 30.39
CA ASN A 108 8.89 2.93 30.36
C ASN A 108 7.44 3.40 30.22
N HIS A 109 6.73 2.85 29.26
CA HIS A 109 5.33 3.14 29.01
C HIS A 109 4.46 1.94 29.38
N LEU A 110 3.47 2.19 30.22
CA LEU A 110 2.35 1.27 30.41
C LEU A 110 1.16 1.85 29.66
N THR A 111 0.73 1.17 28.60
CA THR A 111 -0.29 1.69 27.71
C THR A 111 -1.54 0.83 27.65
N ALA A 112 -2.69 1.46 27.61
CA ALA A 112 -3.99 0.85 27.38
C ALA A 112 -4.83 1.74 26.45
N GLY A 113 -5.85 1.17 25.80
CA GLY A 113 -6.70 1.92 24.88
C GLY A 113 -6.24 1.89 23.45
N SER A 114 -6.97 2.57 22.60
CA SER A 114 -6.72 2.57 21.14
C SER A 114 -5.50 3.43 20.81
N GLU A 115 -4.56 2.87 20.06
CA GLU A 115 -3.35 3.56 19.61
C GLU A 115 -3.70 4.88 18.88
N ILE A 116 -2.94 5.95 19.21
CA ILE A 116 -3.25 7.33 18.80
C ILE A 116 -2.71 7.74 17.43
N GLY A 117 -1.61 7.15 16.99
CA GLY A 117 -0.85 7.64 15.84
C GLY A 117 -1.34 7.16 14.47
N GLY A 118 -2.26 6.21 14.43
CA GLY A 118 -2.63 5.61 13.15
C GLY A 118 -4.03 5.03 13.06
N ASN A 119 -4.71 4.83 14.18
CA ASN A 119 -6.05 4.24 14.19
C ASN A 119 -7.07 5.15 13.49
N GLY A 120 -7.77 4.58 12.50
CA GLY A 120 -8.71 5.31 11.66
C GLY A 120 -8.08 5.98 10.44
N ASN A 121 -6.76 6.00 10.33
CA ASN A 121 -6.08 6.54 9.15
C ASN A 121 -6.35 5.65 7.93
N THR A 122 -6.61 6.31 6.81
CA THR A 122 -6.81 5.64 5.52
C THR A 122 -6.14 6.44 4.43
N THR A 123 -5.35 5.79 3.61
CA THR A 123 -4.81 6.36 2.37
C THR A 123 -5.24 5.48 1.20
N LEU A 124 -5.87 6.12 0.23
CA LEU A 124 -6.24 5.53 -1.05
C LEU A 124 -5.41 6.20 -2.12
N HIS A 125 -4.66 5.40 -2.87
CA HIS A 125 -3.84 5.83 -3.99
C HIS A 125 -4.27 5.09 -5.23
N HIS A 126 -4.50 5.83 -6.32
CA HIS A 126 -4.70 5.30 -7.64
C HIS A 126 -3.58 5.78 -8.55
N HIS A 127 -3.12 4.91 -9.41
CA HIS A 127 -2.11 5.18 -10.42
C HIS A 127 -2.60 4.65 -11.77
N LEU A 128 -2.64 5.50 -12.78
CA LEU A 128 -2.88 5.16 -14.18
C LEU A 128 -1.58 5.39 -14.95
N GLU A 129 -1.13 4.36 -15.67
CA GLU A 129 0.02 4.41 -16.58
C GLU A 129 -0.46 4.19 -18.00
N LEU A 130 0.07 5.00 -18.92
CA LEU A 130 -0.07 4.83 -20.36
C LEU A 130 1.32 4.88 -20.97
N ARG A 131 1.71 3.86 -21.74
CA ARG A 131 2.96 3.84 -22.50
C ARG A 131 2.69 3.33 -23.92
N ASN A 132 3.24 4.03 -24.90
CA ASN A 132 3.27 3.57 -26.27
C ASN A 132 4.70 3.63 -26.79
N THR A 133 5.17 2.53 -27.38
CA THR A 133 6.49 2.42 -27.98
C THR A 133 6.35 1.87 -29.39
N ALA A 134 6.97 2.51 -30.34
CA ALA A 134 7.03 2.07 -31.74
C ALA A 134 8.48 1.86 -32.18
N SER A 135 8.72 0.77 -32.91
CA SER A 135 10.03 0.45 -33.48
C SER A 135 9.90 0.18 -34.97
N VAL A 136 10.73 0.78 -35.76
CA VAL A 136 10.77 0.57 -37.22
C VAL A 136 12.17 0.14 -37.68
N THR A 137 12.22 -0.88 -38.53
CA THR A 137 13.44 -1.35 -39.17
C THR A 137 13.50 -0.83 -40.60
N THR A 138 14.53 -0.07 -40.92
CA THR A 138 14.74 0.52 -42.26
C THR A 138 16.22 0.60 -42.59
N GLY A 139 16.63 0.17 -43.82
CA GLY A 139 18.01 0.28 -44.30
C GLY A 139 19.08 -0.33 -43.36
N GLY A 140 18.77 -1.43 -42.64
CA GLY A 140 19.68 -2.04 -41.69
C GLY A 140 19.72 -1.36 -40.31
N HIS A 141 18.92 -0.31 -40.07
CA HIS A 141 18.79 0.39 -38.80
C HIS A 141 17.49 0.05 -38.10
N LEU A 142 17.52 -0.05 -36.75
CA LEU A 142 16.35 -0.13 -35.91
C LEU A 142 16.19 1.21 -35.18
N LEU A 143 15.08 1.90 -35.46
CA LEU A 143 14.71 3.14 -34.78
C LEU A 143 13.57 2.85 -33.80
N THR A 144 13.71 3.28 -32.55
CA THR A 144 12.69 3.11 -31.50
C THR A 144 12.37 4.46 -30.87
N GLY A 145 11.08 4.76 -30.75
CA GLY A 145 10.58 5.95 -30.07
C GLY A 145 9.29 5.66 -29.33
N GLY A 146 8.97 6.46 -28.34
CA GLY A 146 7.74 6.26 -27.57
C GLY A 146 7.41 7.43 -26.65
N ILE A 147 6.24 7.32 -26.02
CA ILE A 147 5.76 8.25 -25.00
C ILE A 147 5.26 7.45 -23.79
N GLN A 148 5.39 8.03 -22.61
CA GLN A 148 4.82 7.51 -21.37
C GLN A 148 4.20 8.66 -20.59
N GLY A 149 3.06 8.39 -19.95
CA GLY A 149 2.38 9.29 -19.04
C GLY A 149 1.88 8.53 -17.81
N ASP A 150 2.01 9.16 -16.66
CA ASP A 150 1.59 8.63 -15.37
C ASP A 150 0.70 9.65 -14.66
N VAL A 151 -0.43 9.18 -14.11
CA VAL A 151 -1.33 10.02 -13.32
C VAL A 151 -1.59 9.35 -11.98
N HIS A 152 -1.41 10.13 -10.90
CA HIS A 152 -1.58 9.67 -9.52
C HIS A 152 -2.67 10.48 -8.83
N TRP A 153 -3.59 9.79 -8.14
CA TRP A 153 -4.59 10.40 -7.26
C TRP A 153 -4.43 9.86 -5.86
N PHE A 154 -4.47 10.77 -4.89
CA PHE A 154 -4.39 10.43 -3.48
C PHE A 154 -5.62 10.95 -2.74
N LYS A 155 -6.18 10.10 -1.89
CA LYS A 155 -7.18 10.50 -0.91
C LYS A 155 -6.72 9.98 0.45
N THR A 156 -6.38 10.91 1.35
CA THR A 156 -5.90 10.59 2.68
C THR A 156 -6.87 11.12 3.72
N ARG A 157 -7.22 10.29 4.67
CA ARG A 157 -7.91 10.64 5.90
C ARG A 157 -6.98 10.35 7.06
N MET A 158 -6.66 11.37 7.84
CA MET A 158 -5.86 11.26 9.06
C MET A 158 -6.72 11.65 10.25
N LEU A 159 -6.78 10.77 11.24
CA LEU A 159 -7.50 10.95 12.49
C LEU A 159 -6.50 10.71 13.61
N GLN A 160 -6.01 11.80 14.18
CA GLN A 160 -5.14 11.76 15.34
C GLN A 160 -6.01 11.88 16.60
N ASP A 161 -5.67 11.09 17.64
CA ASP A 161 -6.33 11.12 18.94
C ASP A 161 -7.88 11.03 18.90
N GLN A 162 -8.45 10.38 17.87
CA GLN A 162 -9.91 10.40 17.65
C GLN A 162 -10.73 9.81 18.81
N TRP A 163 -10.10 9.02 19.66
CA TRP A 163 -10.75 8.41 20.85
C TRP A 163 -10.36 9.11 22.16
N GLY A 164 -9.54 10.17 22.07
CA GLY A 164 -8.95 10.86 23.21
C GLY A 164 -7.66 10.22 23.71
N LYS A 165 -6.83 11.03 24.35
CA LYS A 165 -5.57 10.62 24.96
C LYS A 165 -5.44 11.18 26.37
N TYR A 166 -5.03 10.32 27.30
CA TYR A 166 -4.66 10.68 28.69
C TYR A 166 -3.23 10.23 28.94
N THR A 167 -2.40 11.14 29.41
CA THR A 167 -1.00 10.85 29.78
C THR A 167 -0.78 11.19 31.23
N PHE A 168 -0.24 10.23 31.98
CA PHE A 168 0.10 10.36 33.39
C PHE A 168 1.62 10.26 33.56
N ALA A 169 2.19 11.16 34.36
CA ALA A 169 3.64 11.26 34.56
C ALA A 169 4.20 10.14 35.47
N SER A 170 3.33 9.39 36.14
CA SER A 170 3.71 8.26 37.02
C SER A 170 2.48 7.40 37.31
N ARG A 171 2.69 6.20 37.88
CA ARG A 171 1.60 5.36 38.38
C ARG A 171 0.84 6.02 39.56
N ALA A 172 1.53 6.85 40.36
CA ALA A 172 0.88 7.56 41.43
C ALA A 172 -0.03 8.70 40.98
N ALA A 173 0.16 9.16 39.73
CA ALA A 173 -0.67 10.17 39.09
C ALA A 173 -1.87 9.60 38.32
N PHE A 174 -1.87 8.28 38.10
CA PHE A 174 -2.97 7.53 37.50
C PHE A 174 -4.03 7.19 38.52
#